data_ec9e19a0e1622b8a43ba048412d231d9
#
_entry.id   ec9e19a0e1622b8a43ba048412d231d9
#
_cell.length_a   1.000
_cell.length_b   1.000
_cell.length_c   1.000
_cell.angle_alpha   90.00
_cell.angle_beta   90.00
_cell.angle_gamma   90.00
#
_symmetry.space_group_name_H-M   'P 1'
#
loop_
_entity.id
_entity.type
_entity.pdbx_description
1 polymer ?
#
loop_
_entity_poly.entity_id
_entity_poly.type
_entity_poly.pdbx_seq_one_letter_code
_entity_poly.pdbx_strand_id
1 'polypeptide(L)'
;MTIVAEILDCMSGISNPQRNFFLTLVATMLVTRTRINFMNLSRHSSVHEKTYRRHFRKPFAFARFNQLAMQRSLPAHHTKIFAQDASFSAKSGKHTYGLDQFWNGCASKVEKGLEVSLISIVDVDANQGFALSAHQTPPPSATPKTEQTATRIDFYLEHLHQTAPYFPPSVKYGVFDGAYAKQKFVTGVCALGYHVVSKLRADANLLYLYQGAQKPRGRRRQFDGKVSLADLTRFEKTATDSPHLTLYSVVVWSVSLQRRLRVVVVVNTKAPAKPRYVVLFSTDTELCAADIFRFYKARFQIEFIFRDAKQFAGFSECQARDQAALHYHFNACCHGRQRGAPDGASRAAAASGADRGEVSVLDDEHQTTIVQ
;
A
#
# COMPACT_ATOMS: atom_id res chain seq x y z
N MET A 1 4.56 15.68 -22.18
CA MET A 1 4.92 16.90 -21.40
C MET A 1 3.73 17.86 -21.21
N THR A 2 2.83 18.02 -22.17
CA THR A 2 1.65 18.88 -22.11
C THR A 2 0.78 18.62 -20.87
N ILE A 3 0.43 17.36 -20.59
CA ILE A 3 -0.39 16.99 -19.42
C ILE A 3 0.28 17.39 -18.08
N VAL A 4 1.61 17.23 -17.95
CA VAL A 4 2.32 17.65 -16.72
C VAL A 4 2.25 19.16 -16.56
N ALA A 5 2.42 19.93 -17.63
CA ALA A 5 2.31 21.38 -17.62
C ALA A 5 0.91 21.83 -17.17
N GLU A 6 -0.13 21.27 -17.77
CA GLU A 6 -1.53 21.57 -17.43
C GLU A 6 -1.88 21.24 -15.96
N ILE A 7 -1.32 20.15 -15.39
CA ILE A 7 -1.52 19.83 -13.97
C ILE A 7 -0.85 20.88 -13.10
N LEU A 8 0.39 21.26 -13.43
CA LEU A 8 1.12 22.30 -12.70
C LEU A 8 0.41 23.65 -12.75
N ASP A 9 -0.25 23.97 -13.86
CA ASP A 9 -1.03 25.20 -14.03
C ASP A 9 -2.31 25.21 -13.16
N CYS A 10 -2.83 24.02 -12.79
CA CYS A 10 -3.94 23.86 -11.84
C CYS A 10 -3.50 23.85 -10.36
N MET A 11 -2.20 23.97 -10.07
CA MET A 11 -1.68 23.98 -8.70
C MET A 11 -1.39 25.39 -8.23
N SER A 12 -2.01 25.81 -7.12
CA SER A 12 -1.67 27.07 -6.46
C SER A 12 -0.31 26.98 -5.72
N GLY A 13 0.38 28.10 -5.59
CA GLY A 13 1.60 28.21 -4.79
C GLY A 13 2.88 27.68 -5.45
N ILE A 14 2.86 27.32 -6.73
CA ILE A 14 4.04 26.93 -7.49
C ILE A 14 4.61 28.15 -8.22
N SER A 15 5.87 28.49 -7.97
CA SER A 15 6.56 29.54 -8.72
C SER A 15 6.95 29.07 -10.13
N ASN A 16 7.06 29.99 -11.10
CA ASN A 16 7.52 29.67 -12.45
C ASN A 16 8.87 28.94 -12.49
N PRO A 17 9.89 29.30 -11.69
CA PRO A 17 11.14 28.53 -11.64
C PRO A 17 10.94 27.10 -11.14
N GLN A 18 10.04 26.87 -10.19
CA GLN A 18 9.74 25.52 -9.68
C GLN A 18 8.97 24.69 -10.70
N ARG A 19 8.01 25.30 -11.38
CA ARG A 19 7.26 24.69 -12.48
C ARG A 19 8.20 24.23 -13.60
N ASN A 20 9.06 25.13 -14.09
CA ASN A 20 10.00 24.82 -15.18
C ASN A 20 11.01 23.75 -14.76
N PHE A 21 11.49 23.81 -13.52
CA PHE A 21 12.36 22.76 -12.96
C PHE A 21 11.66 21.39 -12.95
N PHE A 22 10.40 21.32 -12.50
CA PHE A 22 9.67 20.05 -12.40
C PHE A 22 9.42 19.46 -13.81
N LEU A 23 9.08 20.27 -14.79
CA LEU A 23 8.96 19.85 -16.19
C LEU A 23 10.27 19.26 -16.72
N THR A 24 11.38 19.96 -16.48
CA THR A 24 12.71 19.48 -16.87
C THR A 24 13.07 18.18 -16.14
N LEU A 25 12.79 18.09 -14.83
CA LEU A 25 13.05 16.88 -14.06
C LEU A 25 12.30 15.67 -14.63
N VAL A 26 10.99 15.79 -14.87
CA VAL A 26 10.18 14.70 -15.43
C VAL A 26 10.70 14.28 -16.81
N ALA A 27 10.98 15.24 -17.69
CA ALA A 27 11.55 14.97 -19.01
C ALA A 27 12.91 14.25 -18.91
N THR A 28 13.78 14.71 -18.01
CA THR A 28 15.11 14.13 -17.83
C THR A 28 15.02 12.72 -17.27
N MET A 29 14.15 12.46 -16.27
CA MET A 29 13.96 11.12 -15.72
C MET A 29 13.44 10.12 -16.76
N LEU A 30 12.61 10.55 -17.70
CA LEU A 30 12.08 9.69 -18.77
C LEU A 30 13.15 9.26 -19.79
N VAL A 31 14.17 10.10 -20.03
CA VAL A 31 15.22 9.80 -21.01
C VAL A 31 16.50 9.21 -20.36
N THR A 32 16.67 9.36 -19.06
CA THR A 32 17.84 8.84 -18.34
C THR A 32 17.77 7.34 -18.21
N ARG A 33 18.70 6.63 -18.84
CA ARG A 33 18.83 5.15 -18.78
C ARG A 33 19.89 4.66 -17.79
N THR A 34 20.60 5.59 -17.17
CA THR A 34 21.63 5.34 -16.16
C THR A 34 21.08 5.61 -14.77
N ARG A 35 21.92 5.47 -13.73
CA ARG A 35 21.51 5.78 -12.35
C ARG A 35 20.90 7.17 -12.21
N ILE A 36 19.76 7.26 -11.55
CA ILE A 36 19.04 8.52 -11.28
C ILE A 36 19.68 9.22 -10.07
N ASN A 37 20.73 9.97 -10.30
CA ASN A 37 21.37 10.84 -9.30
C ASN A 37 21.61 12.23 -9.88
N PHE A 38 21.94 13.21 -9.05
CA PHE A 38 22.05 14.60 -9.47
C PHE A 38 23.08 14.83 -10.60
N MET A 39 24.20 14.11 -10.55
CA MET A 39 25.22 14.18 -11.60
C MET A 39 24.69 13.69 -12.95
N ASN A 40 24.06 12.53 -12.97
CA ASN A 40 23.53 11.95 -14.19
C ASN A 40 22.34 12.75 -14.75
N LEU A 41 21.43 13.22 -13.87
CA LEU A 41 20.37 14.13 -14.30
C LEU A 41 20.93 15.40 -14.96
N SER A 42 22.03 15.95 -14.42
CA SER A 42 22.72 17.10 -15.03
C SER A 42 23.34 16.80 -16.39
N ARG A 43 23.83 15.56 -16.61
CA ARG A 43 24.38 15.13 -17.91
C ARG A 43 23.34 15.00 -19.03
N HIS A 44 22.10 14.69 -18.65
CA HIS A 44 20.98 14.47 -19.57
C HIS A 44 20.03 15.68 -19.67
N SER A 45 20.40 16.82 -19.14
CA SER A 45 19.60 18.06 -19.19
C SER A 45 20.50 19.30 -19.27
N SER A 46 19.88 20.44 -19.52
CA SER A 46 20.55 21.77 -19.45
C SER A 46 20.71 22.28 -18.01
N VAL A 47 20.23 21.53 -17.00
CA VAL A 47 20.21 21.95 -15.59
C VAL A 47 21.44 21.45 -14.86
N HIS A 48 22.17 22.35 -14.24
CA HIS A 48 23.38 22.03 -13.47
C HIS A 48 23.05 21.26 -12.18
N GLU A 49 23.95 20.36 -11.74
CA GLU A 49 23.81 19.54 -10.55
C GLU A 49 23.42 20.32 -9.28
N LYS A 50 24.05 21.50 -9.05
CA LYS A 50 23.73 22.38 -7.91
C LYS A 50 22.27 22.84 -7.93
N THR A 51 21.68 23.01 -9.11
CA THR A 51 20.27 23.39 -9.25
C THR A 51 19.34 22.25 -8.87
N TYR A 52 19.65 21.00 -9.27
CA TYR A 52 18.95 19.82 -8.77
C TYR A 52 18.98 19.73 -7.25
N ARG A 53 20.18 19.84 -6.63
CA ARG A 53 20.33 19.79 -5.18
C ARG A 53 19.52 20.87 -4.46
N ARG A 54 19.47 22.08 -5.01
CA ARG A 54 18.70 23.20 -4.46
C ARG A 54 17.19 22.97 -4.57
N HIS A 55 16.68 22.49 -5.72
CA HIS A 55 15.26 22.28 -5.92
C HIS A 55 14.71 21.09 -5.15
N PHE A 56 15.48 20.02 -4.99
CA PHE A 56 15.08 18.89 -4.18
C PHE A 56 14.89 19.20 -2.69
N ARG A 57 15.45 20.31 -2.21
CA ARG A 57 15.21 20.82 -0.85
C ARG A 57 13.98 21.72 -0.73
N LYS A 58 13.37 22.09 -1.81
CA LYS A 58 12.17 22.93 -1.80
C LYS A 58 10.91 22.04 -1.62
N PRO A 59 9.94 22.47 -0.82
CA PRO A 59 8.69 21.74 -0.70
C PRO A 59 7.98 21.70 -2.05
N PHE A 60 7.36 20.56 -2.34
CA PHE A 60 6.49 20.37 -3.49
C PHE A 60 5.28 19.53 -3.07
N ALA A 61 4.08 19.95 -3.45
CA ALA A 61 2.83 19.32 -3.05
C ALA A 61 2.55 18.07 -3.92
N PHE A 62 3.35 17.01 -3.76
CA PHE A 62 3.25 15.77 -4.55
C PHE A 62 1.86 15.12 -4.46
N ALA A 63 1.27 15.03 -3.27
CA ALA A 63 -0.06 14.45 -3.11
C ALA A 63 -1.11 15.22 -3.93
N ARG A 64 -1.05 16.56 -3.96
CA ARG A 64 -1.94 17.38 -4.80
C ARG A 64 -1.68 17.18 -6.28
N PHE A 65 -0.41 17.16 -6.69
CA PHE A 65 -0.04 16.90 -8.07
C PHE A 65 -0.55 15.54 -8.55
N ASN A 66 -0.35 14.50 -7.75
CA ASN A 66 -0.78 13.14 -8.03
C ASN A 66 -2.31 13.01 -8.04
N GLN A 67 -3.02 13.69 -7.13
CA GLN A 67 -4.48 13.79 -7.13
C GLN A 67 -5.01 14.35 -8.46
N LEU A 68 -4.47 15.48 -8.92
CA LEU A 68 -4.87 16.10 -10.19
C LEU A 68 -4.54 15.22 -11.40
N ALA A 69 -3.42 14.48 -11.35
CA ALA A 69 -3.07 13.51 -12.37
C ALA A 69 -4.06 12.35 -12.44
N MET A 70 -4.45 11.81 -11.27
CA MET A 70 -5.43 10.73 -11.18
C MET A 70 -6.82 11.16 -11.62
N GLN A 71 -7.27 12.35 -11.26
CA GLN A 71 -8.58 12.88 -11.69
C GLN A 71 -8.74 12.92 -13.21
N ARG A 72 -7.64 13.04 -13.96
CA ARG A 72 -7.64 13.03 -15.43
C ARG A 72 -7.54 11.63 -16.04
N SER A 73 -7.04 10.68 -15.28
CA SER A 73 -6.71 9.33 -15.79
C SER A 73 -7.70 8.26 -15.32
N LEU A 74 -8.35 8.46 -14.17
CA LEU A 74 -9.23 7.46 -13.56
C LEU A 74 -10.69 7.70 -13.94
N PRO A 75 -11.36 6.75 -14.61
CA PRO A 75 -12.79 6.83 -14.88
C PRO A 75 -13.58 6.95 -13.57
N ALA A 76 -14.60 7.83 -13.56
CA ALA A 76 -15.39 8.09 -12.35
C ALA A 76 -16.13 6.83 -11.86
N HIS A 77 -16.61 5.99 -12.79
CA HIS A 77 -17.41 4.79 -12.51
C HIS A 77 -16.59 3.59 -12.03
N HIS A 78 -15.26 3.61 -12.17
CA HIS A 78 -14.42 2.51 -11.69
C HIS A 78 -14.39 2.44 -10.17
N THR A 79 -14.32 1.22 -9.64
CA THR A 79 -14.12 0.94 -8.22
C THR A 79 -12.68 1.28 -7.83
N LYS A 80 -12.53 2.11 -6.79
CA LYS A 80 -11.24 2.56 -6.30
C LYS A 80 -11.07 2.21 -4.84
N ILE A 81 -9.89 1.70 -4.51
CA ILE A 81 -9.43 1.46 -3.14
C ILE A 81 -8.12 2.21 -2.92
N PHE A 82 -7.73 2.41 -1.67
CA PHE A 82 -6.35 2.80 -1.38
C PHE A 82 -5.58 1.63 -0.77
N ALA A 83 -4.28 1.60 -1.03
CA ALA A 83 -3.35 0.69 -0.37
C ALA A 83 -2.22 1.48 0.27
N GLN A 84 -1.72 1.00 1.40
CA GLN A 84 -0.53 1.52 2.07
C GLN A 84 0.42 0.37 2.36
N ASP A 85 1.68 0.58 2.01
CA ASP A 85 2.74 -0.38 2.29
C ASP A 85 4.07 0.34 2.49
N ALA A 86 5.05 -0.35 3.07
CA ALA A 86 6.38 0.19 3.31
C ALA A 86 7.43 -0.64 2.59
N SER A 87 8.42 0.03 2.00
CA SER A 87 9.49 -0.65 1.29
C SER A 87 10.85 -0.20 1.75
N PHE A 88 11.75 -1.17 1.90
CA PHE A 88 13.14 -0.95 2.24
C PHE A 88 13.93 -0.43 1.03
N SER A 89 14.85 0.50 1.29
CA SER A 89 15.86 0.99 0.36
C SER A 89 17.22 0.95 1.01
N ALA A 90 18.12 0.10 0.51
CA ALA A 90 19.48 -0.02 1.00
C ALA A 90 20.21 1.33 0.91
N LYS A 91 20.89 1.72 1.98
CA LYS A 91 21.62 2.98 2.05
C LYS A 91 22.86 2.83 2.92
N SER A 92 23.99 3.26 2.39
CA SER A 92 25.26 3.31 3.10
C SER A 92 25.58 4.72 3.59
N GLY A 93 26.62 4.84 4.40
CA GLY A 93 27.10 6.12 4.94
C GLY A 93 26.77 6.31 6.43
N LYS A 94 27.05 7.52 6.94
CA LYS A 94 26.88 7.86 8.36
C LYS A 94 25.95 9.07 8.60
N HIS A 95 25.72 9.89 7.59
CA HIS A 95 25.08 11.20 7.71
C HIS A 95 23.77 11.35 6.93
N THR A 96 23.19 10.24 6.45
CA THR A 96 21.89 10.28 5.78
C THR A 96 20.78 10.34 6.84
N TYR A 97 19.85 11.28 6.68
CA TYR A 97 18.70 11.41 7.57
C TYR A 97 17.89 10.10 7.59
N GLY A 98 17.52 9.67 8.78
CA GLY A 98 16.68 8.49 8.98
C GLY A 98 17.34 7.15 8.69
N LEU A 99 18.68 7.11 8.54
CA LEU A 99 19.43 5.89 8.31
C LEU A 99 19.47 5.03 9.58
N ASP A 100 18.92 3.82 9.49
CA ASP A 100 18.84 2.87 10.61
C ASP A 100 18.75 1.43 10.11
N GLN A 101 18.50 0.50 11.03
CA GLN A 101 18.25 -0.91 10.74
C GLN A 101 16.76 -1.12 10.45
N PHE A 102 16.45 -1.59 9.25
CA PHE A 102 15.08 -1.90 8.84
C PHE A 102 14.99 -3.31 8.28
N TRP A 103 13.80 -3.89 8.33
CA TRP A 103 13.53 -5.19 7.73
C TRP A 103 13.57 -5.08 6.19
N ASN A 104 14.42 -5.88 5.57
CA ASN A 104 14.45 -6.05 4.11
C ASN A 104 13.72 -7.34 3.75
N GLY A 105 12.48 -7.23 3.26
CA GLY A 105 11.66 -8.38 2.88
C GLY A 105 12.29 -9.24 1.76
N CYS A 106 13.00 -8.62 0.81
CA CYS A 106 13.66 -9.37 -0.27
C CYS A 106 14.83 -10.24 0.23
N ALA A 107 15.54 -9.79 1.26
CA ALA A 107 16.68 -10.50 1.85
C ALA A 107 16.29 -11.31 3.11
N SER A 108 15.04 -11.19 3.57
CA SER A 108 14.53 -11.79 4.81
C SER A 108 15.42 -11.56 6.03
N LYS A 109 15.97 -10.35 6.14
CA LYS A 109 16.85 -9.94 7.25
C LYS A 109 16.78 -8.44 7.53
N VAL A 110 17.26 -8.06 8.70
CA VAL A 110 17.43 -6.64 9.06
C VAL A 110 18.70 -6.11 8.43
N GLU A 111 18.60 -5.00 7.70
CA GLU A 111 19.71 -4.35 7.01
C GLU A 111 19.69 -2.85 7.21
N LYS A 112 20.88 -2.24 7.09
CA LYS A 112 21.06 -0.81 7.16
C LYS A 112 20.49 -0.13 5.91
N GLY A 113 19.57 0.83 6.11
CA GLY A 113 18.94 1.52 5.01
C GLY A 113 17.91 2.53 5.45
N LEU A 114 16.96 2.77 4.59
CA LEU A 114 15.80 3.64 4.80
C LEU A 114 14.54 2.81 4.55
N GLU A 115 13.48 3.13 5.26
CA GLU A 115 12.14 2.63 4.98
C GLU A 115 11.27 3.77 4.47
N VAL A 116 10.46 3.50 3.46
CA VAL A 116 9.56 4.49 2.85
C VAL A 116 8.16 3.90 2.81
N SER A 117 7.24 4.55 3.49
CA SER A 117 5.80 4.27 3.40
C SER A 117 5.24 4.93 2.16
N LEU A 118 4.51 4.18 1.36
CA LEU A 118 3.78 4.66 0.17
C LEU A 118 2.28 4.48 0.39
N ILE A 119 1.52 5.48 0.01
CA ILE A 119 0.07 5.38 -0.15
C ILE A 119 -0.24 5.50 -1.64
N SER A 120 -1.03 4.58 -2.13
CA SER A 120 -1.46 4.50 -3.53
C SER A 120 -2.99 4.40 -3.63
N ILE A 121 -3.53 4.90 -4.73
CA ILE A 121 -4.91 4.61 -5.16
C ILE A 121 -4.82 3.51 -6.20
N VAL A 122 -5.66 2.50 -6.06
CA VAL A 122 -5.73 1.38 -6.98
C VAL A 122 -7.09 1.39 -7.66
N ASP A 123 -7.09 1.43 -8.98
CA ASP A 123 -8.23 1.17 -9.82
C ASP A 123 -8.39 -0.35 -9.92
N VAL A 124 -9.44 -0.85 -9.26
CA VAL A 124 -9.69 -2.29 -9.15
C VAL A 124 -10.16 -2.89 -10.48
N ASP A 125 -10.93 -2.12 -11.25
CA ASP A 125 -11.48 -2.56 -12.54
C ASP A 125 -10.41 -2.61 -13.63
N ALA A 126 -9.52 -1.62 -13.66
CA ALA A 126 -8.37 -1.59 -14.57
C ALA A 126 -7.16 -2.38 -14.05
N ASN A 127 -7.20 -2.85 -12.79
CA ASN A 127 -6.07 -3.48 -12.11
C ASN A 127 -4.78 -2.64 -12.20
N GLN A 128 -4.88 -1.35 -11.89
CA GLN A 128 -3.78 -0.38 -12.02
C GLN A 128 -3.61 0.44 -10.73
N GLY A 129 -2.36 0.56 -10.27
CA GLY A 129 -1.99 1.36 -9.10
C GLY A 129 -1.41 2.73 -9.47
N PHE A 130 -1.73 3.74 -8.67
CA PHE A 130 -1.26 5.12 -8.80
C PHE A 130 -0.67 5.57 -7.47
N ALA A 131 0.61 5.92 -7.45
CA ALA A 131 1.24 6.49 -6.26
C ALA A 131 0.59 7.84 -5.92
N LEU A 132 0.28 8.05 -4.66
CA LEU A 132 -0.28 9.31 -4.18
C LEU A 132 0.72 10.07 -3.30
N SER A 133 1.30 9.41 -2.30
CA SER A 133 2.23 10.04 -1.35
C SER A 133 3.25 9.03 -0.85
N ALA A 134 4.52 9.42 -0.79
CA ALA A 134 5.60 8.64 -0.23
C ALA A 134 6.27 9.40 0.93
N HIS A 135 6.34 8.79 2.11
CA HIS A 135 6.98 9.36 3.30
C HIS A 135 8.04 8.42 3.85
N GLN A 136 9.20 8.98 4.18
CA GLN A 136 10.25 8.22 4.85
C GLN A 136 9.83 7.92 6.29
N THR A 137 9.84 6.64 6.68
CA THR A 137 9.58 6.22 8.06
C THR A 137 10.69 6.73 9.00
N PRO A 138 10.36 7.31 10.15
CA PRO A 138 11.36 7.70 11.14
C PRO A 138 12.18 6.50 11.60
N PRO A 139 13.48 6.68 11.88
CA PRO A 139 14.33 5.60 12.33
C PRO A 139 13.92 5.11 13.73
N PRO A 140 13.93 3.81 14.00
CA PRO A 140 13.60 3.24 15.32
C PRO A 140 14.46 3.81 16.46
N SER A 141 15.74 4.12 16.18
CA SER A 141 16.67 4.67 17.16
C SER A 141 16.40 6.13 17.55
N ALA A 142 15.69 6.89 16.68
CA ALA A 142 15.37 8.30 16.97
C ALA A 142 14.22 8.46 17.97
N THR A 143 13.55 7.37 18.32
CA THR A 143 12.40 7.40 19.21
C THR A 143 12.85 7.08 20.64
N PRO A 144 12.78 8.01 21.61
CA PRO A 144 13.09 7.70 23.01
C PRO A 144 12.18 6.56 23.51
N LYS A 145 12.74 5.59 24.22
CA LYS A 145 11.98 4.46 24.79
C LYS A 145 11.21 4.89 26.05
N THR A 146 10.30 5.84 25.91
CA THR A 146 9.35 6.24 26.96
C THR A 146 7.99 5.65 26.65
N GLU A 147 7.14 5.47 27.66
CA GLU A 147 5.79 4.88 27.50
C GLU A 147 4.87 5.62 26.51
N GLN A 148 5.20 6.86 26.16
CA GLN A 148 4.46 7.72 25.21
C GLN A 148 5.10 7.79 23.83
N THR A 149 6.01 6.90 23.49
CA THR A 149 6.77 6.98 22.24
C THR A 149 5.90 6.60 21.04
N ALA A 150 5.86 7.45 20.02
CA ALA A 150 5.18 7.15 18.77
C ALA A 150 5.75 5.87 18.14
N THR A 151 4.88 4.93 17.82
CA THR A 151 5.25 3.66 17.20
C THR A 151 5.25 3.81 15.67
N ARG A 152 5.82 2.83 14.96
CA ARG A 152 5.72 2.77 13.49
C ARG A 152 4.25 2.82 13.00
N ILE A 153 3.32 2.22 13.75
CA ILE A 153 1.89 2.28 13.46
C ILE A 153 1.35 3.71 13.52
N ASP A 154 1.80 4.51 14.50
CA ASP A 154 1.39 5.92 14.59
C ASP A 154 1.87 6.71 13.39
N PHE A 155 3.09 6.46 12.94
CA PHE A 155 3.63 7.09 11.75
C PHE A 155 2.82 6.73 10.49
N TYR A 156 2.44 5.46 10.32
CA TYR A 156 1.62 5.05 9.18
C TYR A 156 0.23 5.67 9.22
N LEU A 157 -0.38 5.79 10.41
CA LEU A 157 -1.67 6.47 10.59
C LEU A 157 -1.57 7.97 10.31
N GLU A 158 -0.49 8.62 10.78
CA GLU A 158 -0.26 10.04 10.51
C GLU A 158 -0.05 10.29 9.01
N HIS A 159 0.74 9.45 8.32
CA HIS A 159 0.90 9.52 6.87
C HIS A 159 -0.45 9.37 6.16
N LEU A 160 -1.30 8.45 6.61
CA LEU A 160 -2.65 8.26 6.07
C LEU A 160 -3.53 9.48 6.34
N HIS A 161 -3.54 10.01 7.55
CA HIS A 161 -4.30 11.20 7.92
C HIS A 161 -3.95 12.41 7.06
N GLN A 162 -2.65 12.66 6.83
CA GLN A 162 -2.16 13.74 5.97
C GLN A 162 -2.50 13.55 4.50
N THR A 163 -2.64 12.30 4.04
CA THR A 163 -2.86 11.97 2.63
C THR A 163 -4.35 11.80 2.28
N ALA A 164 -5.19 11.42 3.23
CA ALA A 164 -6.62 11.16 3.04
C ALA A 164 -7.41 12.31 2.37
N PRO A 165 -7.11 13.61 2.62
CA PRO A 165 -7.78 14.72 1.93
C PRO A 165 -7.60 14.73 0.40
N TYR A 166 -6.63 13.99 -0.11
CA TYR A 166 -6.34 13.88 -1.55
C TYR A 166 -6.96 12.65 -2.20
N PHE A 167 -7.68 11.81 -1.46
CA PHE A 167 -8.34 10.63 -2.01
C PHE A 167 -9.52 11.02 -2.91
N PRO A 168 -9.79 10.25 -3.98
CA PRO A 168 -11.05 10.36 -4.70
C PRO A 168 -12.24 10.14 -3.74
N PRO A 169 -13.33 10.90 -3.85
CA PRO A 169 -14.48 10.78 -2.94
C PRO A 169 -15.15 9.39 -2.94
N SER A 170 -14.98 8.62 -4.00
CA SER A 170 -15.52 7.26 -4.12
C SER A 170 -14.74 6.20 -3.32
N VAL A 171 -13.56 6.53 -2.80
CA VAL A 171 -12.73 5.59 -2.03
C VAL A 171 -13.32 5.41 -0.64
N LYS A 172 -13.68 4.16 -0.32
CA LYS A 172 -14.24 3.76 0.99
C LYS A 172 -13.39 2.72 1.71
N TYR A 173 -12.53 2.01 0.99
CA TYR A 173 -11.80 0.86 1.50
C TYR A 173 -10.29 1.07 1.41
N GLY A 174 -9.61 0.80 2.53
CA GLY A 174 -8.16 0.64 2.60
C GLY A 174 -7.78 -0.83 2.62
N VAL A 175 -6.80 -1.20 1.81
CA VAL A 175 -6.35 -2.58 1.70
C VAL A 175 -4.89 -2.69 2.09
N PHE A 176 -4.61 -3.59 3.04
CA PHE A 176 -3.31 -3.66 3.71
C PHE A 176 -2.81 -5.10 3.82
N ASP A 177 -1.51 -5.25 3.96
CA ASP A 177 -0.92 -6.56 4.32
C ASP A 177 -1.27 -6.96 5.76
N GLY A 178 -1.12 -8.26 6.07
CA GLY A 178 -1.39 -8.83 7.40
C GLY A 178 -0.57 -8.18 8.53
N ALA A 179 0.59 -7.60 8.24
CA ALA A 179 1.39 -6.85 9.21
C ALA A 179 0.65 -5.64 9.80
N TYR A 180 -0.29 -5.07 9.06
CA TYR A 180 -1.14 -3.96 9.47
C TYR A 180 -2.41 -4.41 10.22
N ALA A 181 -2.69 -5.70 10.33
CA ALA A 181 -3.87 -6.25 11.03
C ALA A 181 -3.70 -6.15 12.56
N LYS A 182 -3.46 -4.95 13.06
CA LYS A 182 -3.32 -4.61 14.48
C LYS A 182 -4.45 -3.70 14.92
N GLN A 183 -4.98 -3.92 16.13
CA GLN A 183 -6.13 -3.16 16.65
C GLN A 183 -5.96 -1.65 16.51
N LYS A 184 -4.80 -1.10 16.93
CA LYS A 184 -4.51 0.33 16.85
C LYS A 184 -4.62 0.87 15.42
N PHE A 185 -4.02 0.17 14.45
CA PHE A 185 -4.05 0.58 13.05
C PHE A 185 -5.46 0.51 12.47
N VAL A 186 -6.14 -0.64 12.62
CA VAL A 186 -7.50 -0.84 12.11
C VAL A 186 -8.48 0.17 12.73
N THR A 187 -8.34 0.46 14.02
CA THR A 187 -9.17 1.49 14.69
C THR A 187 -8.89 2.88 14.15
N GLY A 188 -7.62 3.24 13.94
CA GLY A 188 -7.25 4.53 13.38
C GLY A 188 -7.77 4.74 11.95
N VAL A 189 -7.67 3.73 11.09
CA VAL A 189 -8.24 3.79 9.72
C VAL A 189 -9.76 3.96 9.76
N CYS A 190 -10.45 3.20 10.62
CA CYS A 190 -11.90 3.34 10.78
C CYS A 190 -12.31 4.71 11.34
N ALA A 191 -11.51 5.30 12.22
CA ALA A 191 -11.76 6.64 12.76
C ALA A 191 -11.65 7.74 11.69
N LEU A 192 -10.89 7.50 10.61
CA LEU A 192 -10.83 8.36 9.42
C LEU A 192 -12.02 8.15 8.45
N GLY A 193 -12.95 7.25 8.78
CA GLY A 193 -14.14 6.99 7.96
C GLY A 193 -13.95 5.92 6.88
N TYR A 194 -12.85 5.16 6.91
CA TYR A 194 -12.58 4.10 5.94
C TYR A 194 -12.77 2.71 6.52
N HIS A 195 -13.19 1.77 5.68
CA HIS A 195 -13.18 0.34 6.00
C HIS A 195 -11.82 -0.28 5.67
N VAL A 196 -11.47 -1.34 6.43
CA VAL A 196 -10.22 -2.07 6.27
C VAL A 196 -10.51 -3.42 5.63
N VAL A 197 -9.75 -3.76 4.59
CA VAL A 197 -9.62 -5.12 4.07
C VAL A 197 -8.16 -5.56 4.26
N SER A 198 -7.94 -6.71 4.89
CA SER A 198 -6.59 -7.22 5.14
C SER A 198 -6.60 -8.74 5.38
N LYS A 199 -5.42 -9.31 5.66
CA LYS A 199 -5.19 -10.72 5.94
C LYS A 199 -5.09 -10.96 7.45
N LEU A 200 -5.73 -12.03 7.95
CA LEU A 200 -5.51 -12.55 9.30
C LEU A 200 -4.56 -13.73 9.27
N ARG A 201 -3.93 -13.98 10.43
CA ARG A 201 -3.19 -15.23 10.66
C ARG A 201 -4.17 -16.40 10.76
N ALA A 202 -3.73 -17.59 10.40
CA ALA A 202 -4.54 -18.81 10.50
C ALA A 202 -4.95 -19.16 11.94
N ASP A 203 -4.16 -18.72 12.93
CA ASP A 203 -4.40 -18.92 14.36
C ASP A 203 -5.21 -17.77 15.00
N ALA A 204 -5.79 -16.85 14.21
CA ALA A 204 -6.54 -15.72 14.72
C ALA A 204 -7.68 -16.17 15.67
N ASN A 205 -7.78 -15.51 16.83
CA ASN A 205 -8.82 -15.80 17.81
C ASN A 205 -10.14 -15.14 17.42
N LEU A 206 -11.03 -15.93 16.82
CA LEU A 206 -12.33 -15.51 16.31
C LEU A 206 -13.45 -16.23 17.04
N LEU A 207 -14.55 -15.52 17.32
CA LEU A 207 -15.71 -16.05 18.03
C LEU A 207 -16.96 -15.89 17.16
N TYR A 208 -17.77 -16.94 17.05
CA TYR A 208 -19.09 -16.85 16.46
C TYR A 208 -19.98 -15.91 17.28
N LEU A 209 -20.77 -15.10 16.61
CA LEU A 209 -21.78 -14.26 17.25
C LEU A 209 -22.98 -15.13 17.66
N TYR A 210 -23.47 -14.92 18.87
CA TYR A 210 -24.67 -15.60 19.33
C TYR A 210 -25.93 -15.00 18.68
N GLN A 211 -26.70 -15.84 18.03
CA GLN A 211 -27.94 -15.46 17.31
C GLN A 211 -29.22 -16.05 17.93
N GLY A 212 -29.08 -16.87 18.99
CA GLY A 212 -30.22 -17.51 19.62
C GLY A 212 -31.00 -16.62 20.58
N ALA A 213 -32.09 -17.15 21.13
CA ALA A 213 -32.90 -16.48 22.12
C ALA A 213 -32.11 -16.20 23.40
N GLN A 214 -32.21 -14.98 23.91
CA GLN A 214 -31.55 -14.57 25.15
C GLN A 214 -32.36 -15.03 26.38
N LYS A 215 -31.67 -15.36 27.45
CA LYS A 215 -32.32 -15.61 28.71
C LYS A 215 -33.01 -14.35 29.24
N PRO A 216 -34.17 -14.47 29.90
CA PRO A 216 -34.91 -13.30 30.38
C PRO A 216 -34.17 -12.56 31.51
N ARG A 217 -33.23 -13.18 32.20
CA ARG A 217 -32.40 -12.61 33.27
C ARG A 217 -30.95 -13.02 33.14
N GLY A 218 -30.04 -12.19 33.63
CA GLY A 218 -28.59 -12.39 33.61
C GLY A 218 -27.85 -11.68 32.45
N ARG A 219 -26.52 -11.90 32.37
CA ARG A 219 -25.70 -11.31 31.33
C ARG A 219 -26.06 -11.90 29.96
N ARG A 220 -26.34 -11.04 28.99
CA ARG A 220 -26.62 -11.45 27.61
C ARG A 220 -25.46 -12.24 27.01
N ARG A 221 -25.77 -13.39 26.40
CA ARG A 221 -24.80 -14.17 25.66
C ARG A 221 -24.45 -13.46 24.36
N GLN A 222 -23.18 -13.18 24.15
CA GLN A 222 -22.70 -12.46 22.97
C GLN A 222 -22.06 -13.40 21.93
N PHE A 223 -21.47 -14.51 22.39
CA PHE A 223 -20.69 -15.39 21.55
C PHE A 223 -21.19 -16.84 21.63
N ASP A 224 -20.96 -17.57 20.52
CA ASP A 224 -21.39 -18.96 20.35
C ASP A 224 -20.22 -19.88 20.02
N GLY A 225 -19.15 -19.77 20.79
CA GLY A 225 -17.95 -20.59 20.67
C GLY A 225 -16.88 -20.01 19.74
N LYS A 226 -15.74 -20.69 19.72
CA LYS A 226 -14.57 -20.33 18.93
C LYS A 226 -14.76 -20.82 17.49
N VAL A 227 -14.35 -19.99 16.52
CA VAL A 227 -14.32 -20.37 15.10
C VAL A 227 -13.18 -21.35 14.86
N SER A 228 -13.47 -22.48 14.22
CA SER A 228 -12.50 -23.42 13.70
C SER A 228 -12.41 -23.30 12.19
N LEU A 229 -11.22 -23.01 11.67
CA LEU A 229 -10.99 -22.96 10.21
C LEU A 229 -10.90 -24.37 9.59
N ALA A 230 -10.85 -25.42 10.39
CA ALA A 230 -10.96 -26.79 9.93
C ALA A 230 -12.42 -27.23 9.66
N ASP A 231 -13.38 -26.51 10.24
CA ASP A 231 -14.81 -26.74 10.05
C ASP A 231 -15.48 -25.47 9.48
N LEU A 232 -15.78 -25.48 8.20
CA LEU A 232 -16.39 -24.37 7.47
C LEU A 232 -17.91 -24.55 7.28
N THR A 233 -18.56 -25.49 7.99
CA THR A 233 -20.00 -25.78 7.84
C THR A 233 -20.89 -24.59 8.18
N ARG A 234 -20.45 -23.71 9.07
CA ARG A 234 -21.15 -22.47 9.46
C ARG A 234 -20.84 -21.27 8.57
N PHE A 235 -20.02 -21.45 7.53
CA PHE A 235 -19.68 -20.40 6.58
C PHE A 235 -20.57 -20.46 5.36
N GLU A 236 -20.92 -19.30 4.85
CA GLU A 236 -21.58 -19.16 3.55
C GLU A 236 -20.55 -19.43 2.44
N LYS A 237 -20.88 -20.38 1.55
CA LYS A 237 -20.02 -20.76 0.43
C LYS A 237 -20.36 -19.93 -0.79
N THR A 238 -19.36 -19.30 -1.41
CA THR A 238 -19.46 -18.55 -2.67
C THR A 238 -18.49 -19.13 -3.68
N ALA A 239 -19.00 -19.51 -4.86
CA ALA A 239 -18.16 -19.92 -5.98
C ALA A 239 -17.44 -18.72 -6.58
N THR A 240 -16.30 -18.97 -7.23
CA THR A 240 -15.55 -17.97 -8.02
C THR A 240 -15.49 -18.42 -9.47
N ASP A 241 -15.03 -17.53 -10.36
CA ASP A 241 -14.80 -17.86 -11.77
C ASP A 241 -13.69 -18.92 -11.96
N SER A 242 -12.83 -19.08 -10.96
CA SER A 242 -11.80 -20.13 -10.97
C SER A 242 -12.33 -21.42 -10.35
N PRO A 243 -12.31 -22.56 -11.06
CA PRO A 243 -12.83 -23.84 -10.55
C PRO A 243 -12.04 -24.38 -9.34
N HIS A 244 -10.83 -23.85 -9.10
CA HIS A 244 -9.95 -24.25 -8.00
C HIS A 244 -10.07 -23.36 -6.78
N LEU A 245 -10.81 -22.26 -6.84
CA LEU A 245 -10.97 -21.31 -5.74
C LEU A 245 -12.41 -21.32 -5.23
N THR A 246 -12.53 -21.46 -3.92
CA THR A 246 -13.83 -21.35 -3.23
C THR A 246 -13.69 -20.38 -2.07
N LEU A 247 -14.66 -19.49 -1.93
CA LEU A 247 -14.72 -18.52 -0.82
C LEU A 247 -15.73 -19.05 0.21
N TYR A 248 -15.35 -18.96 1.48
CA TYR A 248 -16.22 -19.25 2.61
C TYR A 248 -16.28 -18.02 3.50
N SER A 249 -17.45 -17.46 3.74
CA SER A 249 -17.58 -16.21 4.51
C SER A 249 -18.48 -16.34 5.72
N VAL A 250 -18.14 -15.59 6.77
CA VAL A 250 -18.95 -15.50 8.00
C VAL A 250 -18.66 -14.20 8.72
N VAL A 251 -19.67 -13.65 9.40
CA VAL A 251 -19.49 -12.50 10.28
C VAL A 251 -19.20 -13.00 11.70
N VAL A 252 -18.07 -12.57 12.26
CA VAL A 252 -17.55 -13.02 13.55
C VAL A 252 -17.03 -11.87 14.39
N TRP A 253 -16.75 -12.14 15.66
CA TRP A 253 -16.02 -11.23 16.53
C TRP A 253 -14.53 -11.58 16.54
N SER A 254 -13.69 -10.61 16.26
CA SER A 254 -12.24 -10.75 16.43
C SER A 254 -11.82 -10.26 17.82
N VAL A 255 -11.25 -11.16 18.62
CA VAL A 255 -10.77 -10.83 19.97
C VAL A 255 -9.58 -9.88 19.91
N SER A 256 -8.66 -10.10 18.98
CA SER A 256 -7.46 -9.26 18.83
C SER A 256 -7.74 -7.85 18.27
N LEU A 257 -8.74 -7.73 17.37
CA LEU A 257 -9.13 -6.44 16.78
C LEU A 257 -10.29 -5.77 17.52
N GLN A 258 -10.91 -6.46 18.49
CA GLN A 258 -12.03 -5.98 19.33
C GLN A 258 -13.20 -5.41 18.52
N ARG A 259 -13.58 -6.13 17.43
CA ARG A 259 -14.69 -5.73 16.55
C ARG A 259 -15.29 -6.89 15.79
N ARG A 260 -16.47 -6.64 15.21
CA ARG A 260 -17.07 -7.54 14.24
C ARG A 260 -16.33 -7.41 12.92
N LEU A 261 -16.13 -8.54 12.25
CA LEU A 261 -15.49 -8.63 10.95
C LEU A 261 -16.29 -9.58 10.07
N ARG A 262 -16.41 -9.28 8.79
CA ARG A 262 -16.67 -10.32 7.81
C ARG A 262 -15.33 -10.98 7.48
N VAL A 263 -15.24 -12.26 7.76
CA VAL A 263 -14.07 -13.08 7.47
C VAL A 263 -14.34 -13.91 6.25
N VAL A 264 -13.36 -13.98 5.35
CA VAL A 264 -13.41 -14.79 4.12
C VAL A 264 -12.23 -15.75 4.12
N VAL A 265 -12.52 -17.05 4.13
CA VAL A 265 -11.53 -18.10 3.93
C VAL A 265 -11.48 -18.43 2.44
N VAL A 266 -10.37 -18.10 1.79
CA VAL A 266 -10.11 -18.43 0.39
C VAL A 266 -9.42 -19.79 0.36
N VAL A 267 -10.09 -20.81 -0.18
CA VAL A 267 -9.53 -22.17 -0.28
C VAL A 267 -9.12 -22.43 -1.72
N ASN A 268 -7.86 -22.82 -1.91
CA ASN A 268 -7.33 -23.23 -3.20
C ASN A 268 -7.13 -24.76 -3.23
N THR A 269 -7.82 -25.42 -4.14
CA THR A 269 -7.78 -26.88 -4.33
C THR A 269 -6.96 -27.29 -5.56
N LYS A 270 -6.15 -26.40 -6.15
CA LYS A 270 -5.27 -26.71 -7.28
C LYS A 270 -4.30 -27.86 -6.97
N ALA A 271 -3.95 -28.05 -5.70
CA ALA A 271 -3.20 -29.20 -5.18
C ALA A 271 -4.06 -29.94 -4.16
N PRO A 272 -4.91 -30.91 -4.56
CA PRO A 272 -5.91 -31.53 -3.68
C PRO A 272 -5.32 -32.26 -2.46
N ALA A 273 -4.11 -32.79 -2.58
CA ALA A 273 -3.41 -33.47 -1.49
C ALA A 273 -3.01 -32.54 -0.33
N LYS A 274 -2.88 -31.23 -0.60
CA LYS A 274 -2.55 -30.21 0.41
C LYS A 274 -3.25 -28.89 0.04
N PRO A 275 -4.55 -28.76 0.30
CA PRO A 275 -5.25 -27.50 0.03
C PRO A 275 -4.63 -26.36 0.83
N ARG A 276 -4.39 -25.24 0.16
CA ARG A 276 -3.89 -24.00 0.77
C ARG A 276 -5.06 -23.07 1.03
N TYR A 277 -5.04 -22.36 2.13
CA TYR A 277 -6.05 -21.35 2.41
C TYR A 277 -5.43 -20.05 2.95
N VAL A 278 -6.14 -18.96 2.71
CA VAL A 278 -5.82 -17.63 3.24
C VAL A 278 -7.05 -17.09 3.94
N VAL A 279 -6.87 -16.42 5.06
CA VAL A 279 -7.94 -15.81 5.84
C VAL A 279 -7.92 -14.31 5.63
N LEU A 280 -8.90 -13.79 4.91
CA LEU A 280 -9.10 -12.36 4.69
C LEU A 280 -10.20 -11.83 5.61
N PHE A 281 -10.20 -10.52 5.84
CA PHE A 281 -11.29 -9.87 6.57
C PHE A 281 -11.61 -8.49 6.03
N SER A 282 -12.84 -8.07 6.31
CA SER A 282 -13.27 -6.67 6.19
C SER A 282 -13.89 -6.19 7.50
N THR A 283 -13.65 -4.91 7.82
CA THR A 283 -14.39 -4.22 8.90
C THR A 283 -15.79 -3.82 8.47
N ASP A 284 -16.08 -3.78 7.18
CA ASP A 284 -17.42 -3.71 6.64
C ASP A 284 -18.02 -5.13 6.61
N THR A 285 -19.01 -5.36 7.45
CA THR A 285 -19.68 -6.67 7.57
C THR A 285 -20.64 -6.97 6.42
N GLU A 286 -21.02 -5.94 5.65
CA GLU A 286 -21.95 -6.06 4.52
C GLU A 286 -21.22 -6.26 3.18
N LEU A 287 -19.90 -6.00 3.12
CA LEU A 287 -19.11 -6.20 1.91
C LEU A 287 -19.09 -7.70 1.53
N CYS A 288 -19.44 -8.03 0.32
CA CYS A 288 -19.51 -9.41 -0.13
C CYS A 288 -18.14 -10.11 -0.19
N ALA A 289 -18.12 -11.44 -0.09
CA ALA A 289 -16.87 -12.23 -0.07
C ALA A 289 -16.05 -12.04 -1.36
N ALA A 290 -16.71 -11.94 -2.51
CA ALA A 290 -16.07 -11.74 -3.80
C ALA A 290 -15.31 -10.40 -3.86
N ASP A 291 -15.92 -9.32 -3.35
CA ASP A 291 -15.27 -8.00 -3.33
C ASP A 291 -14.13 -7.94 -2.31
N ILE A 292 -14.24 -8.59 -1.14
CA ILE A 292 -13.13 -8.69 -0.18
C ILE A 292 -11.93 -9.36 -0.86
N PHE A 293 -12.15 -10.47 -1.55
CA PHE A 293 -11.09 -11.17 -2.27
C PHE A 293 -10.52 -10.33 -3.44
N ARG A 294 -11.39 -9.72 -4.23
CA ARG A 294 -11.02 -8.85 -5.36
C ARG A 294 -10.18 -7.64 -4.90
N PHE A 295 -10.58 -6.97 -3.83
CA PHE A 295 -9.85 -5.84 -3.27
C PHE A 295 -8.49 -6.26 -2.73
N TYR A 296 -8.44 -7.39 -2.01
CA TYR A 296 -7.17 -7.90 -1.50
C TYR A 296 -6.19 -8.27 -2.62
N LYS A 297 -6.66 -8.87 -3.71
CA LYS A 297 -5.83 -9.11 -4.91
C LYS A 297 -5.32 -7.81 -5.53
N ALA A 298 -6.18 -6.80 -5.64
CA ALA A 298 -5.81 -5.52 -6.23
C ALA A 298 -4.74 -4.77 -5.41
N ARG A 299 -4.58 -5.04 -4.10
CA ARG A 299 -3.50 -4.51 -3.26
C ARG A 299 -2.13 -4.69 -3.89
N PHE A 300 -1.91 -5.79 -4.59
CA PHE A 300 -0.61 -6.12 -5.19
C PHE A 300 -0.09 -5.05 -6.17
N GLN A 301 -0.95 -4.17 -6.64
CA GLN A 301 -0.55 -3.05 -7.51
C GLN A 301 0.44 -2.09 -6.83
N ILE A 302 0.44 -1.96 -5.49
CA ILE A 302 1.42 -1.12 -4.78
C ILE A 302 2.84 -1.71 -4.89
N GLU A 303 2.96 -3.03 -4.93
CA GLU A 303 4.25 -3.71 -5.09
C GLU A 303 4.84 -3.47 -6.48
N PHE A 304 4.00 -3.40 -7.52
CA PHE A 304 4.42 -3.00 -8.86
C PHE A 304 4.91 -1.55 -8.90
N ILE A 305 4.27 -0.63 -8.17
CA ILE A 305 4.77 0.76 -8.07
C ILE A 305 6.17 0.78 -7.46
N PHE A 306 6.40 0.06 -6.36
CA PHE A 306 7.72 -0.02 -5.74
C PHE A 306 8.75 -0.69 -6.65
N ARG A 307 8.38 -1.79 -7.30
CA ARG A 307 9.26 -2.49 -8.25
C ARG A 307 9.69 -1.55 -9.37
N ASP A 308 8.75 -0.88 -9.99
CA ASP A 308 9.02 0.01 -11.11
C ASP A 308 9.82 1.24 -10.68
N ALA A 309 9.53 1.81 -9.50
CA ALA A 309 10.30 2.90 -8.91
C ALA A 309 11.76 2.49 -8.66
N LYS A 310 11.99 1.27 -8.15
CA LYS A 310 13.34 0.73 -7.90
C LYS A 310 14.10 0.41 -9.20
N GLN A 311 13.43 -0.23 -10.15
CA GLN A 311 14.09 -0.70 -11.38
C GLN A 311 14.33 0.41 -12.40
N PHE A 312 13.42 1.37 -12.49
CA PHE A 312 13.40 2.29 -13.63
C PHE A 312 13.44 3.78 -13.27
N ALA A 313 13.12 4.13 -12.02
CA ALA A 313 13.08 5.53 -11.59
C ALA A 313 14.14 5.88 -10.55
N GLY A 314 15.06 4.96 -10.24
CA GLY A 314 16.20 5.20 -9.35
C GLY A 314 15.84 5.39 -7.88
N PHE A 315 14.75 4.77 -7.41
CA PHE A 315 14.28 4.89 -6.03
C PHE A 315 15.37 4.63 -4.98
N SER A 316 16.23 3.64 -5.21
CA SER A 316 17.34 3.29 -4.32
C SER A 316 18.67 4.01 -4.64
N GLU A 317 18.71 4.92 -5.61
CA GLU A 317 19.92 5.52 -6.15
C GLU A 317 20.21 6.94 -5.64
N CYS A 318 19.32 7.49 -4.82
CA CYS A 318 19.44 8.83 -4.28
C CYS A 318 20.71 9.00 -3.45
N GLN A 319 21.49 10.04 -3.74
CA GLN A 319 22.67 10.42 -2.98
C GLN A 319 22.41 11.58 -1.99
N ALA A 320 21.17 12.07 -1.92
CA ALA A 320 20.80 13.08 -0.92
C ALA A 320 20.96 12.55 0.50
N ARG A 321 21.20 13.46 1.43
CA ARG A 321 21.42 13.16 2.86
C ARG A 321 20.41 13.87 3.77
N ASP A 322 19.84 14.97 3.31
CA ASP A 322 18.84 15.74 4.08
C ASP A 322 17.41 15.23 3.82
N GLN A 323 16.55 15.40 4.83
CA GLN A 323 15.19 14.91 4.84
C GLN A 323 14.36 15.44 3.67
N ALA A 324 14.43 16.74 3.39
CA ALA A 324 13.63 17.37 2.34
C ALA A 324 13.98 16.82 0.96
N ALA A 325 15.28 16.65 0.67
CA ALA A 325 15.72 16.11 -0.61
C ALA A 325 15.41 14.62 -0.76
N LEU A 326 15.46 13.84 0.31
CA LEU A 326 15.02 12.43 0.31
C LEU A 326 13.51 12.33 0.06
N HIS A 327 12.70 13.13 0.76
CA HIS A 327 11.25 13.18 0.56
C HIS A 327 10.90 13.53 -0.89
N TYR A 328 11.55 14.56 -1.44
CA TYR A 328 11.35 14.95 -2.84
C TYR A 328 11.71 13.80 -3.79
N HIS A 329 12.86 13.16 -3.57
CA HIS A 329 13.34 12.06 -4.41
C HIS A 329 12.36 10.88 -4.44
N PHE A 330 11.94 10.37 -3.27
CA PHE A 330 11.05 9.22 -3.20
C PHE A 330 9.72 9.48 -3.90
N ASN A 331 9.13 10.66 -3.70
CA ASN A 331 7.90 11.04 -4.39
C ASN A 331 8.10 11.17 -5.89
N ALA A 332 9.18 11.80 -6.35
CA ALA A 332 9.48 11.93 -7.78
C ALA A 332 9.66 10.58 -8.47
N CYS A 333 10.33 9.62 -7.81
CA CYS A 333 10.56 8.27 -8.34
C CYS A 333 9.26 7.45 -8.46
N CYS A 334 8.38 7.52 -7.47
CA CYS A 334 7.09 6.83 -7.50
C CYS A 334 6.16 7.37 -8.59
N HIS A 335 6.35 8.63 -8.99
CA HIS A 335 5.53 9.30 -10.00
C HIS A 335 6.01 9.07 -11.44
N GLY A 336 7.30 8.91 -11.67
CA GLY A 336 7.96 9.03 -12.98
C GLY A 336 7.47 8.08 -14.07
N ARG A 337 6.73 7.00 -13.76
CA ARG A 337 6.36 5.96 -14.73
C ARG A 337 4.86 5.74 -14.96
N GLN A 338 4.01 6.37 -14.21
CA GLN A 338 2.54 6.22 -14.35
C GLN A 338 1.99 6.66 -15.72
N ARG A 339 2.83 7.19 -16.62
CA ARG A 339 2.44 7.83 -17.88
C ARG A 339 3.05 7.25 -19.16
N GLY A 340 3.82 6.16 -19.10
CA GLY A 340 4.62 5.73 -20.23
C GLY A 340 4.47 4.30 -20.71
N ALA A 341 3.52 3.52 -20.21
CA ALA A 341 3.23 2.23 -20.82
C ALA A 341 2.43 2.46 -22.10
N PRO A 342 2.97 2.18 -23.31
CA PRO A 342 2.15 2.11 -24.51
C PRO A 342 1.14 0.98 -24.33
N ASP A 343 -0.12 1.21 -24.75
CA ASP A 343 -1.29 0.35 -24.58
C ASP A 343 -1.12 -1.15 -24.98
N GLY A 344 -0.05 -1.51 -25.67
CA GLY A 344 0.23 -2.86 -26.13
C GLY A 344 1.06 -3.73 -25.18
N ALA A 345 2.01 -3.18 -24.43
CA ALA A 345 2.89 -3.95 -23.53
C ALA A 345 2.21 -4.25 -22.18
N SER A 346 1.29 -3.40 -21.75
CA SER A 346 0.48 -3.57 -20.53
C SER A 346 -0.51 -4.73 -20.63
N ARG A 347 -1.10 -4.96 -21.79
CA ARG A 347 -2.07 -6.06 -21.99
C ARG A 347 -1.44 -7.46 -21.94
N ALA A 348 -0.22 -7.62 -22.47
CA ALA A 348 0.50 -8.90 -22.41
C ALA A 348 0.99 -9.22 -20.97
N ALA A 349 1.41 -8.20 -20.19
CA ALA A 349 1.81 -8.38 -18.81
C ALA A 349 0.60 -8.61 -17.87
N ALA A 350 -0.56 -8.00 -18.15
CA ALA A 350 -1.78 -8.22 -17.38
C ALA A 350 -2.35 -9.63 -17.58
N ALA A 351 -2.29 -10.18 -18.80
CA ALA A 351 -2.72 -11.55 -19.07
C ALA A 351 -1.82 -12.61 -18.40
N SER A 352 -0.51 -12.34 -18.29
CA SER A 352 0.44 -13.20 -17.54
C SER A 352 0.43 -12.93 -16.03
N GLY A 353 -0.06 -11.78 -15.58
CA GLY A 353 -0.12 -11.37 -14.18
C GLY A 353 -1.36 -11.87 -13.44
N ALA A 354 -2.46 -12.16 -14.13
CA ALA A 354 -3.66 -12.72 -13.52
C ALA A 354 -3.39 -14.08 -12.88
N ASP A 355 -2.60 -14.92 -13.56
CA ASP A 355 -2.22 -16.25 -13.04
C ASP A 355 -1.16 -16.15 -11.93
N ARG A 356 -0.25 -15.15 -11.97
CA ARG A 356 0.74 -14.91 -10.91
C ARG A 356 0.14 -14.25 -9.66
N GLY A 357 -0.90 -13.42 -9.80
CA GLY A 357 -1.61 -12.81 -8.67
C GLY A 357 -2.39 -13.84 -7.82
N GLU A 358 -2.88 -14.91 -8.45
CA GLU A 358 -3.54 -16.01 -7.73
C GLU A 358 -2.53 -16.86 -6.93
N VAL A 359 -1.34 -17.07 -7.47
CA VAL A 359 -0.27 -17.80 -6.80
C VAL A 359 0.32 -16.99 -5.65
N SER A 360 0.54 -15.68 -5.83
CA SER A 360 1.20 -14.83 -4.82
C SER A 360 0.35 -14.60 -3.55
N VAL A 361 -0.98 -14.52 -3.67
CA VAL A 361 -1.86 -14.41 -2.48
C VAL A 361 -1.75 -15.63 -1.57
N LEU A 362 -1.37 -16.78 -2.11
CA LEU A 362 -1.25 -18.04 -1.39
C LEU A 362 0.20 -18.40 -1.03
N ASP A 363 1.20 -17.81 -1.71
CA ASP A 363 2.63 -18.10 -1.49
C ASP A 363 3.30 -17.17 -0.46
N ASP A 364 2.63 -16.11 0.01
CA ASP A 364 3.11 -15.17 1.04
C ASP A 364 3.33 -15.80 2.44
N GLU A 365 3.17 -17.11 2.60
CA GLU A 365 3.40 -17.80 3.89
C GLU A 365 4.87 -17.78 4.36
N HIS A 366 5.83 -17.41 3.53
CA HIS A 366 7.25 -17.35 3.94
C HIS A 366 7.68 -16.01 4.55
N GLN A 367 6.82 -15.00 4.63
CA GLN A 367 7.16 -13.70 5.20
C GLN A 367 6.55 -13.42 6.58
N THR A 368 5.78 -14.33 7.15
CA THR A 368 5.14 -14.10 8.46
C THR A 368 5.81 -14.88 9.59
N THR A 369 7.12 -14.75 9.71
CA THR A 369 7.77 -15.17 10.96
C THR A 369 8.66 -14.02 11.43
N ILE A 370 8.42 -13.64 12.69
CA ILE A 370 9.27 -12.83 13.56
C ILE A 370 9.05 -11.31 13.47
N VAL A 371 8.29 -10.79 14.41
CA VAL A 371 8.82 -9.81 15.37
C VAL A 371 8.18 -10.10 16.72
N GLN A 372 8.94 -10.70 17.62
CA GLN A 372 8.78 -10.50 19.06
C GLN A 372 9.31 -9.14 19.45
#